data_d41a58dfeaf4884c840bbed02802ff19
#
_entry.id   d41a58dfeaf4884c840bbed02802ff19
#
_cell.length_a   1.000
_cell.length_b   1.000
_cell.length_c   1.000
_cell.angle_alpha   90.00
_cell.angle_beta   90.00
_cell.angle_gamma   90.00
#
_symmetry.space_group_name_H-M   'P 1'
#
loop_
_entity.id
_entity.type
_entity.pdbx_description
1 polymer ?
#
loop_
_entity_poly.entity_id
_entity_poly.type
_entity_poly.pdbx_seq_one_letter_code
_entity_poly.pdbx_strand_id
1 'polypeptide(L)'
;ISRVYQPYVTSRSSREMGFSLFNNLLPRHLEIIYELNWRFLPQLRLRYPGDDKILQKLSIIDEEGSKSVRMAHLATIGAHHINGVAALHSDLIKRQLLPEFAELWPEKFTNVTNGVTPRRWVALSNPSLSTLLEKEVGPDWITNMELLKKLEGKKDNTSFLQKFEETKLNGKRKLASFIHSKTGILVDPSSLFDVQVKRIHQYKRQHLNALQIIAQYLRIKNGTNKYEVPRTIIFGGKAAPGYFMAKLMIRFINGIADVVNSDPDMDGLLRVVFLPDYNVKLGEIVYPATDLSEQISTAGKEASGTGNMKFAMNGALTIGTLDGAN
;
A
#
# COMPACT_ATOMS: atom_id res chain seq x y z
N ILE A 1 -9.37 -3.62 -27.23
CA ILE A 1 -9.06 -3.25 -25.83
C ILE A 1 -9.15 -4.53 -25.03
N SER A 2 -8.02 -5.04 -24.55
CA SER A 2 -7.99 -6.22 -23.68
C SER A 2 -8.67 -5.87 -22.35
N ARG A 3 -9.75 -6.58 -22.01
CA ARG A 3 -10.40 -6.44 -20.70
C ARG A 3 -9.64 -7.26 -19.68
N VAL A 4 -8.97 -6.59 -18.74
CA VAL A 4 -8.24 -7.20 -17.64
C VAL A 4 -8.91 -6.83 -16.34
N TYR A 5 -9.22 -7.82 -15.50
CA TYR A 5 -9.72 -7.63 -14.15
C TYR A 5 -8.59 -7.85 -13.14
N GLN A 6 -8.43 -6.92 -12.21
CA GLN A 6 -7.43 -6.98 -11.12
C GLN A 6 -8.13 -7.06 -9.76
N PRO A 7 -8.49 -8.26 -9.30
CA PRO A 7 -9.15 -8.42 -8.03
C PRO A 7 -8.19 -8.23 -6.86
N TYR A 8 -8.73 -7.71 -5.76
CA TYR A 8 -8.06 -7.61 -4.47
C TYR A 8 -8.77 -8.48 -3.45
N VAL A 9 -8.03 -9.12 -2.55
CA VAL A 9 -8.61 -9.92 -1.46
C VAL A 9 -9.15 -8.96 -0.39
N THR A 10 -10.44 -8.64 -0.49
CA THR A 10 -11.17 -7.75 0.43
C THR A 10 -12.30 -8.51 1.13
N SER A 11 -13.01 -7.87 2.06
CA SER A 11 -14.21 -8.46 2.67
C SER A 11 -15.32 -8.69 1.64
N ARG A 12 -16.21 -9.67 1.92
CA ARG A 12 -17.34 -10.01 1.03
C ARG A 12 -18.22 -8.78 0.76
N SER A 13 -18.55 -8.00 1.78
CA SER A 13 -19.42 -6.82 1.68
C SER A 13 -18.92 -5.73 0.73
N SER A 14 -17.60 -5.62 0.50
CA SER A 14 -17.02 -4.63 -0.42
C SER A 14 -17.04 -5.07 -1.89
N ARG A 15 -17.48 -6.31 -2.16
CA ARG A 15 -17.54 -6.91 -3.51
C ARG A 15 -18.96 -7.13 -4.01
N GLU A 16 -19.94 -6.81 -3.19
CA GLU A 16 -21.35 -6.97 -3.50
C GLU A 16 -22.04 -5.62 -3.53
N MET A 17 -22.97 -5.45 -4.44
CA MET A 17 -23.79 -4.25 -4.54
C MET A 17 -25.26 -4.63 -4.45
N GLY A 18 -25.97 -4.05 -3.47
CA GLY A 18 -27.38 -4.36 -3.22
C GLY A 18 -28.27 -4.12 -4.43
N PHE A 19 -29.20 -5.03 -4.66
CA PHE A 19 -30.18 -4.99 -5.77
C PHE A 19 -30.93 -3.66 -5.82
N SER A 20 -31.44 -3.19 -4.69
CA SER A 20 -32.23 -1.94 -4.64
C SER A 20 -31.45 -0.73 -5.14
N LEU A 21 -30.15 -0.64 -4.82
CA LEU A 21 -29.30 0.45 -5.29
C LEU A 21 -29.15 0.42 -6.82
N PHE A 22 -28.88 -0.76 -7.39
CA PHE A 22 -28.81 -0.93 -8.84
C PHE A 22 -30.14 -0.62 -9.53
N ASN A 23 -31.24 -1.17 -9.00
CA ASN A 23 -32.56 -1.00 -9.59
C ASN A 23 -33.00 0.47 -9.62
N ASN A 24 -32.66 1.24 -8.59
CA ASN A 24 -33.08 2.64 -8.51
C ASN A 24 -32.15 3.58 -9.31
N LEU A 25 -30.85 3.32 -9.34
CA LEU A 25 -29.90 4.23 -9.95
C LEU A 25 -29.50 3.82 -11.39
N LEU A 26 -29.46 2.52 -11.67
CA LEU A 26 -28.92 1.96 -12.91
C LEU A 26 -29.79 0.78 -13.41
N PRO A 27 -31.12 0.93 -13.60
CA PRO A 27 -32.01 -0.18 -13.94
C PRO A 27 -31.61 -0.90 -15.22
N ARG A 28 -31.22 -0.16 -16.26
CA ARG A 28 -30.78 -0.75 -17.53
C ARG A 28 -29.51 -1.60 -17.38
N HIS A 29 -28.57 -1.18 -16.53
CA HIS A 29 -27.38 -1.99 -16.24
C HIS A 29 -27.75 -3.27 -15.50
N LEU A 30 -28.72 -3.22 -14.59
CA LEU A 30 -29.22 -4.39 -13.90
C LEU A 30 -29.84 -5.41 -14.86
N GLU A 31 -30.66 -4.96 -15.81
CA GLU A 31 -31.21 -5.82 -16.88
C GLU A 31 -30.09 -6.52 -17.67
N ILE A 32 -29.05 -5.79 -18.06
CA ILE A 32 -27.89 -6.35 -18.76
C ILE A 32 -27.17 -7.39 -17.90
N ILE A 33 -27.02 -7.15 -16.58
CA ILE A 33 -26.39 -8.10 -15.65
C ILE A 33 -27.22 -9.39 -15.55
N TYR A 34 -28.54 -9.27 -15.48
CA TYR A 34 -29.43 -10.43 -15.50
C TYR A 34 -29.31 -11.23 -16.80
N GLU A 35 -29.29 -10.56 -17.95
CA GLU A 35 -29.10 -11.20 -19.25
C GLU A 35 -27.76 -11.93 -19.35
N LEU A 36 -26.66 -11.30 -18.84
CA LEU A 36 -25.35 -11.94 -18.78
C LEU A 36 -25.38 -13.21 -17.90
N ASN A 37 -26.02 -13.12 -16.73
CA ASN A 37 -26.17 -14.27 -15.84
C ASN A 37 -27.00 -15.38 -16.48
N TRP A 38 -28.11 -15.02 -17.13
CA TRP A 38 -28.98 -15.96 -17.83
C TRP A 38 -28.24 -16.69 -18.96
N ARG A 39 -27.39 -16.01 -19.73
CA ARG A 39 -26.55 -16.63 -20.78
C ARG A 39 -25.41 -17.49 -20.22
N PHE A 40 -24.91 -17.17 -19.04
CA PHE A 40 -23.79 -17.88 -18.41
C PHE A 40 -24.22 -19.20 -17.74
N LEU A 41 -25.32 -19.20 -17.00
CA LEU A 41 -25.76 -20.37 -16.24
C LEU A 41 -26.03 -21.64 -17.07
N PRO A 42 -26.61 -21.61 -18.28
CA PRO A 42 -26.75 -22.80 -19.11
C PRO A 42 -25.43 -23.47 -19.48
N GLN A 43 -24.35 -22.68 -19.69
CA GLN A 43 -23.03 -23.24 -19.97
C GLN A 43 -22.48 -24.02 -18.77
N LEU A 44 -22.75 -23.54 -17.55
CA LEU A 44 -22.40 -24.25 -16.32
C LEU A 44 -23.20 -25.53 -16.13
N ARG A 45 -24.51 -25.52 -16.43
CA ARG A 45 -25.36 -26.72 -16.35
C ARG A 45 -24.88 -27.84 -17.25
N LEU A 46 -24.33 -27.51 -18.43
CA LEU A 46 -23.73 -28.48 -19.31
C LEU A 46 -22.44 -29.10 -18.73
N ARG A 47 -21.66 -28.29 -18.01
CA ARG A 47 -20.38 -28.72 -17.43
C ARG A 47 -20.55 -29.44 -16.09
N TYR A 48 -21.54 -29.05 -15.30
CA TYR A 48 -21.83 -29.53 -13.95
C TYR A 48 -23.31 -30.02 -13.88
N PRO A 49 -23.66 -31.11 -14.57
CA PRO A 49 -25.05 -31.60 -14.60
C PRO A 49 -25.51 -32.02 -13.20
N GLY A 50 -26.63 -31.45 -12.73
CA GLY A 50 -27.23 -31.79 -11.42
C GLY A 50 -26.58 -31.12 -10.20
N ASP A 51 -25.55 -30.29 -10.37
CA ASP A 51 -24.91 -29.58 -9.28
C ASP A 51 -25.42 -28.12 -9.18
N ASP A 52 -26.60 -27.95 -8.58
CA ASP A 52 -27.18 -26.62 -8.36
C ASP A 52 -26.37 -25.76 -7.39
N LYS A 53 -25.56 -26.39 -6.51
CA LYS A 53 -24.70 -25.64 -5.57
C LYS A 53 -23.59 -24.89 -6.28
N ILE A 54 -22.96 -25.51 -7.28
CA ILE A 54 -21.92 -24.84 -8.08
C ILE A 54 -22.52 -23.74 -8.93
N LEU A 55 -23.74 -23.92 -9.46
CA LEU A 55 -24.44 -22.88 -10.21
C LEU A 55 -24.71 -21.66 -9.33
N GLN A 56 -25.19 -21.87 -8.11
CA GLN A 56 -25.43 -20.80 -7.13
C GLN A 56 -24.13 -20.09 -6.75
N LYS A 57 -23.04 -20.84 -6.52
CA LYS A 57 -21.71 -20.26 -6.21
C LYS A 57 -21.17 -19.40 -7.33
N LEU A 58 -21.31 -19.80 -8.58
CA LEU A 58 -20.76 -19.10 -9.75
C LEU A 58 -21.69 -18.01 -10.29
N SER A 59 -22.98 -17.99 -9.90
CA SER A 59 -23.95 -16.97 -10.31
C SER A 59 -23.44 -15.55 -10.03
N ILE A 60 -23.70 -14.63 -10.95
CA ILE A 60 -23.45 -13.18 -10.76
C ILE A 60 -24.38 -12.61 -9.70
N ILE A 61 -25.59 -13.18 -9.58
CA ILE A 61 -26.59 -12.73 -8.60
C ILE A 61 -26.50 -13.60 -7.36
N ASP A 62 -26.34 -12.97 -6.21
CA ASP A 62 -26.55 -13.59 -4.90
C ASP A 62 -28.01 -13.48 -4.53
N GLU A 63 -28.69 -14.59 -4.32
CA GLU A 63 -30.10 -14.64 -3.93
C GLU A 63 -30.28 -15.02 -2.45
N GLU A 64 -29.19 -15.28 -1.73
CA GLU A 64 -29.22 -15.56 -0.29
C GLU A 64 -29.40 -14.25 0.51
N GLY A 65 -30.44 -14.19 1.33
CA GLY A 65 -30.75 -13.01 2.16
C GLY A 65 -31.20 -11.79 1.34
N SER A 66 -30.52 -10.66 1.49
CA SER A 66 -30.78 -9.48 0.68
C SER A 66 -30.09 -9.63 -0.68
N LYS A 67 -30.90 -9.74 -1.75
CA LYS A 67 -30.42 -9.92 -3.12
C LYS A 67 -29.34 -8.90 -3.50
N SER A 68 -28.22 -9.38 -4.05
CA SER A 68 -27.09 -8.54 -4.43
C SER A 68 -26.40 -8.99 -5.72
N VAL A 69 -25.66 -8.08 -6.36
CA VAL A 69 -24.81 -8.36 -7.50
C VAL A 69 -23.38 -8.63 -7.00
N ARG A 70 -22.85 -9.81 -7.30
CA ARG A 70 -21.44 -10.17 -7.04
C ARG A 70 -20.54 -9.53 -8.08
N MET A 71 -20.05 -8.33 -7.79
CA MET A 71 -19.26 -7.52 -8.73
C MET A 71 -17.98 -8.22 -9.19
N ALA A 72 -17.35 -9.03 -8.32
CA ALA A 72 -16.18 -9.81 -8.68
C ALA A 72 -16.50 -10.89 -9.72
N HIS A 73 -17.65 -11.57 -9.59
CA HIS A 73 -18.11 -12.57 -10.56
C HIS A 73 -18.44 -11.94 -11.91
N LEU A 74 -19.19 -10.82 -11.88
CA LEU A 74 -19.50 -10.06 -13.10
C LEU A 74 -18.21 -9.66 -13.84
N ALA A 75 -17.23 -9.11 -13.12
CA ALA A 75 -15.94 -8.73 -13.70
C ALA A 75 -15.17 -9.93 -14.26
N THR A 76 -15.15 -11.06 -13.53
CA THR A 76 -14.48 -12.30 -13.94
C THR A 76 -15.07 -12.89 -15.22
N ILE A 77 -16.39 -12.92 -15.31
CA ILE A 77 -17.11 -13.44 -16.50
C ILE A 77 -16.85 -12.54 -17.70
N GLY A 78 -16.91 -11.19 -17.50
CA GLY A 78 -16.72 -10.21 -18.56
C GLY A 78 -15.29 -9.93 -18.99
N ALA A 79 -14.28 -10.41 -18.23
CA ALA A 79 -12.88 -10.18 -18.52
C ALA A 79 -12.26 -11.31 -19.37
N HIS A 80 -11.27 -10.95 -20.19
CA HIS A 80 -10.43 -11.93 -20.90
C HIS A 80 -9.32 -12.48 -19.99
N HIS A 81 -8.79 -11.63 -19.09
CA HIS A 81 -7.75 -12.01 -18.14
C HIS A 81 -8.10 -11.48 -16.74
N ILE A 82 -7.70 -12.26 -15.73
CA ILE A 82 -7.80 -11.95 -14.31
C ILE A 82 -6.38 -11.85 -13.79
N ASN A 83 -5.93 -10.62 -13.53
CA ASN A 83 -4.54 -10.38 -13.18
C ASN A 83 -4.36 -10.19 -11.68
N GLY A 84 -3.52 -11.03 -11.06
CA GLY A 84 -2.95 -10.75 -9.75
C GLY A 84 -1.81 -9.75 -9.86
N VAL A 85 -1.72 -8.83 -8.89
CA VAL A 85 -0.76 -7.71 -8.90
C VAL A 85 0.51 -7.98 -8.08
N ALA A 86 0.64 -9.18 -7.54
CA ALA A 86 1.85 -9.78 -6.96
C ALA A 86 1.70 -11.31 -6.98
N ALA A 87 2.80 -12.06 -6.97
CA ALA A 87 2.80 -13.53 -7.08
C ALA A 87 1.94 -14.19 -5.98
N LEU A 88 2.16 -13.82 -4.71
CA LEU A 88 1.39 -14.31 -3.57
C LEU A 88 -0.11 -14.08 -3.76
N HIS A 89 -0.50 -12.88 -4.17
CA HIS A 89 -1.92 -12.55 -4.35
C HIS A 89 -2.54 -13.21 -5.58
N SER A 90 -1.77 -13.48 -6.63
CA SER A 90 -2.25 -14.29 -7.76
C SER A 90 -2.64 -15.71 -7.31
N ASP A 91 -1.87 -16.29 -6.41
CA ASP A 91 -2.17 -17.56 -5.76
C ASP A 91 -3.42 -17.48 -4.87
N LEU A 92 -3.51 -16.43 -4.03
CA LEU A 92 -4.66 -16.23 -3.14
C LEU A 92 -5.97 -15.99 -3.92
N ILE A 93 -5.91 -15.34 -5.07
CA ILE A 93 -7.06 -15.16 -5.96
C ILE A 93 -7.58 -16.52 -6.43
N LYS A 94 -6.68 -17.40 -6.88
CA LYS A 94 -7.05 -18.73 -7.34
C LYS A 94 -7.57 -19.64 -6.23
N ARG A 95 -6.95 -19.60 -5.04
CA ARG A 95 -7.27 -20.53 -3.96
C ARG A 95 -8.39 -20.08 -3.04
N GLN A 96 -8.57 -18.77 -2.87
CA GLN A 96 -9.48 -18.24 -1.84
C GLN A 96 -10.58 -17.33 -2.38
N LEU A 97 -10.27 -16.53 -3.41
CA LEU A 97 -11.22 -15.53 -3.89
C LEU A 97 -12.16 -16.06 -4.97
N LEU A 98 -11.59 -16.76 -5.94
CA LEU A 98 -12.28 -17.21 -7.16
C LEU A 98 -11.87 -18.67 -7.52
N PRO A 99 -11.90 -19.61 -6.55
CA PRO A 99 -11.40 -20.97 -6.79
C PRO A 99 -12.21 -21.68 -7.88
N GLU A 100 -13.54 -21.56 -7.88
CA GLU A 100 -14.40 -22.21 -8.86
C GLU A 100 -14.18 -21.62 -10.28
N PHE A 101 -13.93 -20.32 -10.39
CA PHE A 101 -13.56 -19.71 -11.66
C PHE A 101 -12.16 -20.10 -12.13
N ALA A 102 -11.23 -20.30 -11.19
CA ALA A 102 -9.87 -20.76 -11.52
C ALA A 102 -9.88 -22.21 -12.05
N GLU A 103 -10.79 -23.05 -11.57
CA GLU A 103 -11.05 -24.38 -12.12
C GLU A 103 -11.75 -24.32 -13.48
N LEU A 104 -12.71 -23.41 -13.63
CA LEU A 104 -13.49 -23.26 -14.86
C LEU A 104 -12.66 -22.71 -16.02
N TRP A 105 -11.80 -21.72 -15.76
CA TRP A 105 -10.99 -21.01 -16.76
C TRP A 105 -9.57 -20.72 -16.26
N PRO A 106 -8.73 -21.76 -16.03
CA PRO A 106 -7.38 -21.60 -15.49
C PRO A 106 -6.50 -20.66 -16.33
N GLU A 107 -6.71 -20.64 -17.65
CA GLU A 107 -5.98 -19.83 -18.62
C GLU A 107 -6.23 -18.32 -18.49
N LYS A 108 -7.35 -17.92 -17.88
CA LYS A 108 -7.64 -16.50 -17.62
C LYS A 108 -6.77 -15.89 -16.53
N PHE A 109 -6.24 -16.70 -15.61
CA PHE A 109 -5.53 -16.23 -14.42
C PHE A 109 -4.05 -16.00 -14.70
N THR A 110 -3.65 -14.74 -14.65
CA THR A 110 -2.29 -14.30 -14.93
C THR A 110 -1.71 -13.53 -13.75
N ASN A 111 -0.39 -13.32 -13.76
CA ASN A 111 0.30 -12.43 -12.82
C ASN A 111 1.12 -11.41 -13.58
N VAL A 112 0.90 -10.13 -13.27
CA VAL A 112 1.82 -9.05 -13.60
C VAL A 112 1.97 -8.21 -12.34
N THR A 113 3.10 -8.37 -11.65
CA THR A 113 3.40 -7.63 -10.42
C THR A 113 3.45 -6.14 -10.71
N ASN A 114 2.87 -5.33 -9.83
CA ASN A 114 2.95 -3.88 -9.92
C ASN A 114 4.40 -3.41 -9.91
N GLY A 115 4.63 -2.27 -10.55
CA GLY A 115 5.91 -1.59 -10.57
C GLY A 115 5.77 -0.09 -10.41
N VAL A 116 6.89 0.59 -10.29
CA VAL A 116 6.97 2.05 -10.22
C VAL A 116 8.06 2.55 -11.17
N THR A 117 7.85 3.75 -11.74
CA THR A 117 8.82 4.30 -12.67
C THR A 117 9.98 5.00 -11.94
N PRO A 118 11.26 4.66 -12.23
CA PRO A 118 12.42 5.34 -11.66
C PRO A 118 12.51 6.80 -12.09
N ARG A 119 11.98 7.15 -13.25
CA ARG A 119 11.97 8.52 -13.78
C ARG A 119 11.27 9.48 -12.82
N ARG A 120 10.08 9.13 -12.31
CA ARG A 120 9.38 9.96 -11.34
C ARG A 120 9.93 9.80 -9.93
N TRP A 121 10.12 8.54 -9.50
CA TRP A 121 10.30 8.21 -8.08
C TRP A 121 11.75 8.25 -7.61
N VAL A 122 12.69 8.46 -8.53
CA VAL A 122 14.09 8.77 -8.22
C VAL A 122 14.54 10.02 -8.98
N ALA A 123 14.59 10.00 -10.32
CA ALA A 123 15.19 11.10 -11.08
C ALA A 123 14.51 12.46 -10.82
N LEU A 124 13.18 12.50 -10.82
CA LEU A 124 12.42 13.73 -10.54
C LEU A 124 12.38 14.06 -9.04
N SER A 125 12.06 13.09 -8.20
CA SER A 125 11.79 13.31 -6.77
C SER A 125 13.06 13.44 -5.94
N ASN A 126 14.18 12.84 -6.38
CA ASN A 126 15.48 12.83 -5.69
C ASN A 126 16.65 13.14 -6.63
N PRO A 127 16.76 14.38 -7.14
CA PRO A 127 17.81 14.75 -8.09
C PRO A 127 19.21 14.50 -7.55
N SER A 128 19.44 14.67 -6.24
CA SER A 128 20.75 14.42 -5.62
C SER A 128 21.15 12.93 -5.74
N LEU A 129 20.21 12.01 -5.50
CA LEU A 129 20.43 10.58 -5.70
C LEU A 129 20.61 10.25 -7.18
N SER A 130 19.80 10.84 -8.07
CA SER A 130 19.95 10.64 -9.52
C SER A 130 21.35 10.99 -10.00
N THR A 131 21.86 12.17 -9.61
CA THR A 131 23.21 12.61 -9.97
C THR A 131 24.29 11.67 -9.42
N LEU A 132 24.12 11.19 -8.19
CA LEU A 132 25.05 10.20 -7.61
C LEU A 132 25.04 8.89 -8.42
N LEU A 133 23.86 8.37 -8.76
CA LEU A 133 23.70 7.15 -9.55
C LEU A 133 24.29 7.30 -10.95
N GLU A 134 24.04 8.40 -11.64
CA GLU A 134 24.60 8.69 -12.96
C GLU A 134 26.14 8.67 -12.93
N LYS A 135 26.74 9.23 -11.90
CA LYS A 135 28.18 9.25 -11.71
C LYS A 135 28.76 7.87 -11.46
N GLU A 136 28.08 7.02 -10.69
CA GLU A 136 28.63 5.74 -10.22
C GLU A 136 28.34 4.57 -11.17
N VAL A 137 27.22 4.60 -11.91
CA VAL A 137 26.79 3.48 -12.77
C VAL A 137 26.44 3.88 -14.20
N GLY A 138 26.53 5.18 -14.54
CA GLY A 138 26.22 5.74 -15.86
C GLY A 138 24.75 6.18 -16.00
N PRO A 139 24.42 7.00 -17.03
CA PRO A 139 23.08 7.60 -17.18
C PRO A 139 22.00 6.59 -17.56
N ASP A 140 22.34 5.45 -18.10
CA ASP A 140 21.39 4.44 -18.58
C ASP A 140 20.65 3.72 -17.46
N TRP A 141 21.02 3.91 -16.19
CA TRP A 141 20.34 3.29 -15.03
C TRP A 141 18.83 3.59 -15.02
N ILE A 142 18.41 4.75 -15.54
CA ILE A 142 17.02 5.19 -15.54
C ILE A 142 16.10 4.33 -16.42
N THR A 143 16.67 3.67 -17.43
CA THR A 143 15.98 2.74 -18.33
C THR A 143 16.37 1.29 -18.10
N ASN A 144 17.52 1.06 -17.46
CA ASN A 144 18.04 -0.26 -17.13
C ASN A 144 18.46 -0.32 -15.65
N MET A 145 17.50 -0.65 -14.78
CA MET A 145 17.70 -0.73 -13.34
C MET A 145 18.70 -1.82 -12.90
N GLU A 146 19.00 -2.80 -13.75
CA GLU A 146 20.01 -3.84 -13.46
C GLU A 146 21.41 -3.26 -13.26
N LEU A 147 21.68 -2.08 -13.83
CA LEU A 147 22.94 -1.36 -13.62
C LEU A 147 23.18 -0.99 -12.15
N LEU A 148 22.12 -0.83 -11.35
CA LEU A 148 22.25 -0.54 -9.92
C LEU A 148 22.93 -1.67 -9.13
N LYS A 149 22.97 -2.90 -9.64
CA LYS A 149 23.73 -4.01 -9.04
C LYS A 149 25.22 -3.71 -8.93
N LYS A 150 25.77 -2.84 -9.78
CA LYS A 150 27.15 -2.39 -9.68
C LYS A 150 27.46 -1.65 -8.37
N LEU A 151 26.45 -1.12 -7.70
CA LEU A 151 26.60 -0.46 -6.40
C LEU A 151 26.97 -1.45 -5.28
N GLU A 152 26.71 -2.75 -5.44
CA GLU A 152 27.14 -3.77 -4.47
C GLU A 152 28.66 -3.73 -4.24
N GLY A 153 29.44 -3.46 -5.32
CA GLY A 153 30.89 -3.26 -5.23
C GLY A 153 31.32 -1.97 -4.51
N LYS A 154 30.38 -1.08 -4.15
CA LYS A 154 30.65 0.19 -3.45
C LYS A 154 30.32 0.14 -1.96
N LYS A 155 29.82 -0.97 -1.44
CA LYS A 155 29.35 -1.11 -0.04
C LYS A 155 30.39 -0.72 1.03
N ASP A 156 31.69 -0.88 0.72
CA ASP A 156 32.80 -0.55 1.61
C ASP A 156 33.54 0.72 1.17
N ASN A 157 33.05 1.45 0.17
CA ASN A 157 33.66 2.68 -0.32
C ASN A 157 33.21 3.89 0.48
N THR A 158 34.05 4.35 1.41
CA THR A 158 33.74 5.46 2.33
C THR A 158 33.29 6.73 1.60
N SER A 159 33.93 7.09 0.47
CA SER A 159 33.55 8.28 -0.30
C SER A 159 32.16 8.17 -0.92
N PHE A 160 31.77 6.96 -1.38
CA PHE A 160 30.42 6.72 -1.87
C PHE A 160 29.40 6.78 -0.73
N LEU A 161 29.68 6.13 0.39
CA LEU A 161 28.80 6.11 1.56
C LEU A 161 28.53 7.52 2.10
N GLN A 162 29.57 8.34 2.23
CA GLN A 162 29.42 9.75 2.65
C GLN A 162 28.51 10.56 1.70
N LYS A 163 28.67 10.40 0.38
CA LYS A 163 27.81 11.08 -0.60
C LYS A 163 26.36 10.59 -0.55
N PHE A 164 26.17 9.28 -0.32
CA PHE A 164 24.83 8.71 -0.16
C PHE A 164 24.15 9.23 1.09
N GLU A 165 24.87 9.29 2.21
CA GLU A 165 24.41 9.87 3.48
C GLU A 165 24.03 11.35 3.33
N GLU A 166 24.88 12.14 2.66
CA GLU A 166 24.59 13.55 2.37
C GLU A 166 23.31 13.69 1.51
N THR A 167 23.15 12.86 0.50
CA THR A 167 21.94 12.81 -0.33
C THR A 167 20.69 12.54 0.52
N LYS A 168 20.77 11.59 1.44
CA LYS A 168 19.68 11.25 2.37
C LYS A 168 19.37 12.44 3.30
N LEU A 169 20.39 13.04 3.89
CA LEU A 169 20.25 14.19 4.78
C LEU A 169 19.62 15.40 4.08
N ASN A 170 19.97 15.64 2.82
CA ASN A 170 19.33 16.69 2.02
C ASN A 170 17.82 16.45 1.81
N GLY A 171 17.41 15.21 1.55
CA GLY A 171 16.00 14.82 1.51
C GLY A 171 15.30 15.07 2.84
N LYS A 172 15.93 14.68 3.95
CA LYS A 172 15.38 14.84 5.32
C LYS A 172 15.24 16.32 5.69
N ARG A 173 16.19 17.17 5.36
CA ARG A 173 16.09 18.64 5.57
C ARG A 173 14.90 19.24 4.82
N LYS A 174 14.68 18.83 3.56
CA LYS A 174 13.52 19.29 2.77
C LYS A 174 12.20 18.88 3.41
N LEU A 175 12.09 17.63 3.86
CA LEU A 175 10.90 17.13 4.53
C LEU A 175 10.69 17.81 5.90
N ALA A 176 11.74 18.01 6.68
CA ALA A 176 11.68 18.73 7.97
C ALA A 176 11.15 20.16 7.80
N SER A 177 11.65 20.89 6.81
CA SER A 177 11.15 22.23 6.48
C SER A 177 9.68 22.21 6.05
N PHE A 178 9.27 21.21 5.27
CA PHE A 178 7.87 21.04 4.88
C PHE A 178 6.98 20.74 6.09
N ILE A 179 7.40 19.81 6.96
CA ILE A 179 6.68 19.47 8.21
C ILE A 179 6.47 20.73 9.02
N HIS A 180 7.54 21.48 9.30
CA HIS A 180 7.45 22.71 10.08
C HIS A 180 6.48 23.73 9.45
N SER A 181 6.55 23.93 8.14
CA SER A 181 5.67 24.88 7.42
C SER A 181 4.18 24.51 7.46
N LYS A 182 3.85 23.22 7.60
CA LYS A 182 2.47 22.72 7.57
C LYS A 182 1.87 22.42 8.93
N THR A 183 2.71 22.07 9.90
CA THR A 183 2.25 21.58 11.22
C THR A 183 2.79 22.41 12.38
N GLY A 184 3.79 23.26 12.16
CA GLY A 184 4.53 23.97 13.22
C GLY A 184 5.49 23.08 14.01
N ILE A 185 5.52 21.75 13.75
CA ILE A 185 6.37 20.81 14.48
C ILE A 185 7.79 20.90 13.95
N LEU A 186 8.76 21.11 14.85
CA LEU A 186 10.17 21.02 14.54
C LEU A 186 10.62 19.56 14.67
N VAL A 187 11.30 19.07 13.64
CA VAL A 187 11.90 17.73 13.60
C VAL A 187 13.38 17.83 13.28
N ASP A 188 14.19 16.99 13.93
CA ASP A 188 15.62 16.94 13.67
C ASP A 188 15.89 16.05 12.44
N PRO A 189 16.50 16.58 11.35
CA PRO A 189 16.88 15.78 10.19
C PRO A 189 17.92 14.69 10.49
N SER A 190 18.63 14.74 11.60
CA SER A 190 19.58 13.69 12.01
C SER A 190 18.88 12.50 12.63
N SER A 191 17.67 12.66 13.19
CA SER A 191 16.87 11.58 13.75
C SER A 191 16.48 10.55 12.69
N LEU A 192 16.25 9.28 13.07
CA LEU A 192 15.73 8.25 12.17
C LEU A 192 14.29 8.60 11.73
N PHE A 193 14.08 8.78 10.44
CA PHE A 193 12.74 9.02 9.87
C PHE A 193 12.04 7.69 9.59
N ASP A 194 11.13 7.33 10.49
CA ASP A 194 10.27 6.14 10.43
C ASP A 194 8.91 6.54 9.83
N VAL A 195 8.55 5.95 8.69
CA VAL A 195 7.48 6.52 7.86
C VAL A 195 6.42 5.48 7.50
N GLN A 196 5.17 5.81 7.80
CA GLN A 196 3.99 5.07 7.37
C GLN A 196 3.02 5.97 6.60
N VAL A 197 3.23 6.14 5.31
CA VAL A 197 2.38 6.95 4.43
C VAL A 197 1.61 6.08 3.46
N LYS A 198 0.30 5.96 3.69
CA LYS A 198 -0.64 5.15 2.91
C LYS A 198 -2.08 5.49 3.31
N ARG A 199 -3.08 5.06 2.55
CA ARG A 199 -4.49 5.21 2.96
C ARG A 199 -4.68 4.67 4.38
N ILE A 200 -5.51 5.36 5.16
CA ILE A 200 -5.83 4.89 6.53
C ILE A 200 -6.87 3.78 6.44
N HIS A 201 -6.51 2.61 6.96
CA HIS A 201 -7.37 1.44 6.93
C HIS A 201 -6.96 0.43 7.99
N GLN A 202 -7.92 -0.28 8.60
CA GLN A 202 -7.65 -1.24 9.68
C GLN A 202 -6.60 -2.29 9.27
N TYR A 203 -6.70 -2.87 8.06
CA TYR A 203 -5.75 -3.90 7.65
C TYR A 203 -4.32 -3.39 7.43
N LYS A 204 -4.11 -2.08 7.22
CA LYS A 204 -2.79 -1.47 7.09
C LYS A 204 -2.09 -1.25 8.43
N ARG A 205 -2.82 -1.47 9.52
CA ARG A 205 -2.36 -1.52 10.90
C ARG A 205 -1.60 -0.27 11.39
N GLN A 206 -2.03 0.94 10.99
CA GLN A 206 -1.51 2.17 11.57
C GLN A 206 -1.63 2.20 13.11
N HIS A 207 -2.68 1.56 13.66
CA HIS A 207 -2.84 1.39 15.11
C HIS A 207 -1.73 0.55 15.74
N LEU A 208 -1.16 -0.43 15.03
CA LEU A 208 -0.03 -1.21 15.55
C LEU A 208 1.21 -0.34 15.71
N ASN A 209 1.51 0.52 14.72
CA ASN A 209 2.58 1.50 14.82
C ASN A 209 2.28 2.52 15.92
N ALA A 210 1.04 3.00 16.06
CA ALA A 210 0.62 3.89 17.13
C ALA A 210 0.84 3.26 18.53
N LEU A 211 0.53 1.99 18.72
CA LEU A 211 0.80 1.26 19.97
C LEU A 211 2.31 1.12 20.22
N GLN A 212 3.12 0.90 19.18
CA GLN A 212 4.58 0.87 19.29
C GLN A 212 5.12 2.21 19.79
N ILE A 213 4.57 3.35 19.31
CA ILE A 213 4.95 4.69 19.79
C ILE A 213 4.67 4.83 21.28
N ILE A 214 3.49 4.41 21.74
CA ILE A 214 3.14 4.44 23.18
C ILE A 214 4.13 3.58 23.98
N ALA A 215 4.45 2.39 23.50
CA ALA A 215 5.41 1.52 24.18
C ALA A 215 6.81 2.17 24.24
N GLN A 216 7.25 2.82 23.18
CA GLN A 216 8.52 3.54 23.13
C GLN A 216 8.52 4.75 24.10
N TYR A 217 7.47 5.56 24.06
CA TYR A 217 7.25 6.66 24.99
C TYR A 217 7.38 6.21 26.45
N LEU A 218 6.68 5.13 26.82
CA LEU A 218 6.73 4.59 28.18
C LEU A 218 8.12 4.05 28.57
N ARG A 219 8.86 3.45 27.63
CA ARG A 219 10.24 3.01 27.87
C ARG A 219 11.18 4.19 28.15
N ILE A 220 11.05 5.28 27.39
CA ILE A 220 11.84 6.52 27.64
C ILE A 220 11.50 7.06 29.03
N LYS A 221 10.19 7.22 29.34
CA LYS A 221 9.73 7.72 30.65
C LYS A 221 10.25 6.91 31.83
N ASN A 222 10.30 5.60 31.68
CA ASN A 222 10.75 4.67 32.74
C ASN A 222 12.28 4.48 32.79
N GLY A 223 13.04 5.17 31.92
CA GLY A 223 14.49 5.03 31.86
C GLY A 223 15.01 3.64 31.50
N THR A 224 14.13 2.79 30.90
CA THR A 224 14.48 1.42 30.52
C THR A 224 15.16 1.34 29.16
N ASN A 225 15.30 2.46 28.49
CA ASN A 225 15.78 2.57 27.12
C ASN A 225 17.25 2.98 27.09
N LYS A 226 18.15 2.00 26.99
CA LYS A 226 19.61 2.23 27.05
C LYS A 226 20.28 2.62 25.72
N TYR A 227 19.59 2.50 24.58
CA TYR A 227 20.22 2.65 23.24
C TYR A 227 19.25 3.27 22.21
N GLU A 228 18.59 4.38 22.55
CA GLU A 228 17.69 4.99 21.57
C GLU A 228 18.42 5.89 20.60
N VAL A 229 18.25 5.55 19.33
CA VAL A 229 18.48 6.49 18.23
C VAL A 229 17.30 7.45 18.21
N PRO A 230 17.53 8.79 18.21
CA PRO A 230 16.47 9.77 18.04
C PRO A 230 15.58 9.41 16.84
N ARG A 231 14.27 9.45 17.03
CA ARG A 231 13.31 8.98 16.03
C ARG A 231 12.19 9.98 15.76
N THR A 232 11.95 10.24 14.51
CA THR A 232 10.77 10.99 14.04
C THR A 232 9.84 10.04 13.31
N ILE A 233 8.66 9.79 13.87
CA ILE A 233 7.66 8.90 13.28
C ILE A 233 6.66 9.75 12.48
N ILE A 234 6.54 9.43 11.19
CA ILE A 234 5.78 10.25 10.24
C ILE A 234 4.65 9.43 9.64
N PHE A 235 3.43 9.81 9.97
CA PHE A 235 2.23 9.28 9.31
C PHE A 235 1.75 10.22 8.21
N GLY A 236 1.04 9.65 7.25
CA GLY A 236 0.31 10.40 6.23
C GLY A 236 -0.66 9.51 5.50
N GLY A 237 -1.83 10.05 5.19
CA GLY A 237 -2.85 9.27 4.48
C GLY A 237 -4.22 9.88 4.63
N LYS A 238 -5.14 9.44 3.77
CA LYS A 238 -6.54 9.87 3.77
C LYS A 238 -7.44 8.71 4.17
N ALA A 239 -8.45 8.99 4.98
CA ALA A 239 -9.55 8.08 5.26
C ALA A 239 -10.65 8.24 4.20
N ALA A 240 -11.32 7.15 3.82
CA ALA A 240 -12.54 7.26 3.03
C ALA A 240 -13.61 8.03 3.82
N PRO A 241 -14.45 8.86 3.17
CA PRO A 241 -15.40 9.76 3.86
C PRO A 241 -16.35 9.06 4.82
N GLY A 242 -16.85 7.86 4.48
CA GLY A 242 -17.74 7.06 5.32
C GLY A 242 -17.03 6.11 6.30
N TYR A 243 -15.70 6.06 6.32
CA TYR A 243 -14.96 5.08 7.15
C TYR A 243 -14.67 5.63 8.54
N PHE A 244 -15.62 5.49 9.45
CA PHE A 244 -15.54 5.98 10.83
C PHE A 244 -14.26 5.55 11.56
N MET A 245 -13.91 4.26 11.52
CA MET A 245 -12.72 3.73 12.22
C MET A 245 -11.41 4.31 11.69
N ALA A 246 -11.31 4.58 10.38
CA ALA A 246 -10.14 5.24 9.82
C ALA A 246 -10.00 6.69 10.28
N LYS A 247 -11.12 7.41 10.39
CA LYS A 247 -11.14 8.77 10.96
C LYS A 247 -10.76 8.78 12.44
N LEU A 248 -11.27 7.82 13.20
CA LEU A 248 -10.91 7.64 14.61
C LEU A 248 -9.42 7.35 14.77
N MET A 249 -8.84 6.54 13.87
CA MET A 249 -7.40 6.25 13.87
C MET A 249 -6.55 7.51 13.62
N ILE A 250 -6.96 8.39 12.70
CA ILE A 250 -6.29 9.69 12.49
C ILE A 250 -6.33 10.51 13.80
N ARG A 251 -7.49 10.58 14.45
CA ARG A 251 -7.64 11.29 15.73
C ARG A 251 -6.75 10.69 16.81
N PHE A 252 -6.67 9.35 16.89
CA PHE A 252 -5.83 8.64 17.86
C PHE A 252 -4.35 8.94 17.65
N ILE A 253 -3.85 8.91 16.41
CA ILE A 253 -2.46 9.24 16.09
C ILE A 253 -2.13 10.69 16.44
N ASN A 254 -3.03 11.63 16.13
CA ASN A 254 -2.82 13.04 16.51
C ASN A 254 -2.82 13.22 18.04
N GLY A 255 -3.71 12.53 18.77
CA GLY A 255 -3.69 12.58 20.23
C GLY A 255 -2.40 12.03 20.85
N ILE A 256 -1.82 11.00 20.27
CA ILE A 256 -0.47 10.51 20.66
C ILE A 256 0.58 11.58 20.34
N ALA A 257 0.50 12.20 19.16
CA ALA A 257 1.44 13.24 18.76
C ALA A 257 1.39 14.44 19.73
N ASP A 258 0.21 14.87 20.15
CA ASP A 258 0.03 15.96 21.09
C ASP A 258 0.70 15.65 22.43
N VAL A 259 0.53 14.44 22.97
CA VAL A 259 1.17 14.01 24.22
C VAL A 259 2.68 13.90 24.08
N VAL A 260 3.16 13.18 23.08
CA VAL A 260 4.60 12.94 22.87
C VAL A 260 5.37 14.23 22.60
N ASN A 261 4.84 15.09 21.73
CA ASN A 261 5.53 16.29 21.29
C ASN A 261 5.54 17.42 22.34
N SER A 262 4.62 17.37 23.30
CA SER A 262 4.55 18.33 24.41
C SER A 262 5.33 17.91 25.66
N ASP A 263 5.77 16.66 25.73
CA ASP A 263 6.53 16.12 26.87
C ASP A 263 8.03 16.47 26.77
N PRO A 264 8.59 17.26 27.71
CA PRO A 264 10.00 17.62 27.68
C PRO A 264 10.97 16.44 27.71
N ASP A 265 10.58 15.32 28.35
CA ASP A 265 11.41 14.12 28.40
C ASP A 265 11.59 13.44 27.03
N MET A 266 10.76 13.79 26.07
CA MET A 266 10.83 13.30 24.68
C MET A 266 11.67 14.19 23.77
N ASP A 267 12.12 15.34 24.26
CA ASP A 267 12.88 16.29 23.44
C ASP A 267 14.18 15.69 22.94
N GLY A 268 14.45 15.84 21.65
CA GLY A 268 15.62 15.22 21.01
C GLY A 268 15.56 13.70 20.86
N LEU A 269 14.55 12.98 21.40
CA LEU A 269 14.45 11.52 21.38
C LEU A 269 13.33 11.01 20.50
N LEU A 270 12.11 11.55 20.64
CA LEU A 270 10.93 11.07 19.95
C LEU A 270 10.05 12.22 19.47
N ARG A 271 9.69 12.20 18.20
CA ARG A 271 8.70 13.13 17.61
C ARG A 271 7.69 12.32 16.79
N VAL A 272 6.46 12.77 16.81
CA VAL A 272 5.36 12.15 16.03
C VAL A 272 4.69 13.20 15.18
N VAL A 273 4.54 12.92 13.89
CA VAL A 273 3.98 13.84 12.90
C VAL A 273 2.90 13.15 12.10
N PHE A 274 1.76 13.79 11.92
CA PHE A 274 0.76 13.40 10.94
C PHE A 274 0.72 14.43 9.81
N LEU A 275 1.15 14.03 8.61
CA LEU A 275 1.15 14.90 7.43
C LEU A 275 -0.27 15.06 6.89
N PRO A 276 -0.81 16.30 6.85
CA PRO A 276 -2.13 16.56 6.29
C PRO A 276 -2.11 16.38 4.77
N ASP A 277 -3.27 16.04 4.22
CA ASP A 277 -3.52 15.96 2.78
C ASP A 277 -2.48 15.18 1.96
N TYR A 278 -2.04 14.02 2.46
CA TYR A 278 -1.05 13.21 1.77
C TYR A 278 -1.50 12.87 0.33
N ASN A 279 -0.63 13.14 -0.62
CA ASN A 279 -0.87 12.96 -2.06
C ASN A 279 0.44 12.63 -2.79
N VAL A 280 0.38 12.47 -4.13
CA VAL A 280 1.54 12.12 -4.95
C VAL A 280 2.68 13.12 -4.83
N LYS A 281 2.39 14.44 -4.85
CA LYS A 281 3.42 15.49 -4.73
C LYS A 281 4.12 15.45 -3.38
N LEU A 282 3.36 15.21 -2.31
CA LEU A 282 3.94 15.05 -0.98
C LEU A 282 4.78 13.77 -0.89
N GLY A 283 4.37 12.70 -1.56
CA GLY A 283 5.18 11.48 -1.69
C GLY A 283 6.55 11.73 -2.32
N GLU A 284 6.66 12.63 -3.30
CA GLU A 284 7.92 13.02 -3.94
C GLU A 284 8.92 13.66 -2.97
N ILE A 285 8.44 14.22 -1.84
CA ILE A 285 9.28 14.77 -0.77
C ILE A 285 9.55 13.70 0.31
N VAL A 286 8.57 12.87 0.60
CA VAL A 286 8.64 11.88 1.70
C VAL A 286 9.55 10.71 1.36
N TYR A 287 9.44 10.11 0.14
CA TYR A 287 10.23 8.93 -0.20
C TYR A 287 11.75 9.15 -0.15
N PRO A 288 12.31 10.27 -0.66
CA PRO A 288 13.74 10.54 -0.56
C PRO A 288 14.26 10.69 0.88
N ALA A 289 13.41 11.17 1.79
CA ALA A 289 13.76 11.49 3.16
C ALA A 289 13.66 10.32 4.13
N THR A 290 13.07 9.21 3.73
CA THR A 290 12.74 8.10 4.63
C THR A 290 13.95 7.21 4.90
N ASP A 291 14.16 6.85 6.17
CA ASP A 291 15.15 5.85 6.57
C ASP A 291 14.49 4.48 6.76
N LEU A 292 13.31 4.43 7.40
CA LEU A 292 12.56 3.20 7.66
C LEU A 292 11.13 3.30 7.09
N SER A 293 10.76 2.35 6.28
CA SER A 293 9.46 2.24 5.62
C SER A 293 8.60 1.19 6.32
N GLU A 294 7.45 1.61 6.84
CA GLU A 294 6.49 0.75 7.55
C GLU A 294 5.50 0.07 6.58
N GLN A 295 5.67 -1.24 6.36
CA GLN A 295 4.86 -2.07 5.48
C GLN A 295 4.21 -3.23 6.25
N ILE A 296 3.52 -2.89 7.34
CA ILE A 296 3.06 -3.81 8.39
C ILE A 296 1.59 -4.24 8.25
N SER A 297 1.04 -4.31 7.05
CA SER A 297 -0.33 -4.78 6.80
C SER A 297 -0.58 -6.18 7.35
N THR A 298 -1.83 -6.50 7.67
CA THR A 298 -2.22 -7.88 8.00
C THR A 298 -1.90 -8.78 6.81
N ALA A 299 -1.22 -9.91 7.04
CA ALA A 299 -0.80 -10.85 6.02
C ALA A 299 -1.97 -11.29 5.11
N GLY A 300 -1.73 -11.34 3.81
CA GLY A 300 -2.72 -11.69 2.80
C GLY A 300 -3.73 -10.58 2.46
N LYS A 301 -3.56 -9.36 2.96
CA LYS A 301 -4.50 -8.24 2.72
C LYS A 301 -3.95 -7.13 1.82
N GLU A 302 -2.63 -6.93 1.74
CA GLU A 302 -2.01 -5.97 0.83
C GLU A 302 -1.63 -6.66 -0.48
N ALA A 303 -2.40 -6.43 -1.54
CA ALA A 303 -2.29 -7.17 -2.80
C ALA A 303 -0.91 -7.02 -3.48
N SER A 304 -0.28 -5.88 -3.38
CA SER A 304 1.08 -5.61 -3.85
C SER A 304 1.73 -4.54 -2.99
N GLY A 305 1.11 -3.37 -2.87
CA GLY A 305 1.78 -2.15 -2.48
C GLY A 305 2.65 -1.61 -3.62
N THR A 306 2.88 -0.30 -3.60
CA THR A 306 3.86 0.37 -4.48
C THR A 306 4.70 1.37 -3.71
N GLY A 307 4.28 1.75 -2.50
CA GLY A 307 5.06 2.58 -1.59
C GLY A 307 6.38 1.90 -1.19
N ASN A 308 6.32 0.61 -0.86
CA ASN A 308 7.49 -0.22 -0.58
C ASN A 308 8.58 -0.10 -1.66
N MET A 309 8.21 -0.19 -2.94
CA MET A 309 9.14 -0.06 -4.07
C MET A 309 9.75 1.35 -4.13
N LYS A 310 8.94 2.41 -3.93
CA LYS A 310 9.39 3.81 -3.96
C LYS A 310 10.36 4.12 -2.83
N PHE A 311 10.09 3.62 -1.63
CA PHE A 311 10.98 3.72 -0.48
C PHE A 311 12.30 3.00 -0.73
N ALA A 312 12.26 1.74 -1.17
CA ALA A 312 13.45 0.94 -1.46
C ALA A 312 14.34 1.59 -2.52
N MET A 313 13.75 2.12 -3.60
CA MET A 313 14.49 2.85 -4.65
C MET A 313 15.17 4.12 -4.14
N ASN A 314 14.71 4.69 -3.03
CA ASN A 314 15.31 5.84 -2.37
C ASN A 314 16.19 5.45 -1.16
N GLY A 315 16.52 4.17 -1.01
CA GLY A 315 17.44 3.67 0.01
C GLY A 315 16.85 3.59 1.41
N ALA A 316 15.54 3.50 1.55
CA ALA A 316 14.90 3.20 2.84
C ALA A 316 14.91 1.70 3.11
N LEU A 317 15.17 1.33 4.36
CA LEU A 317 14.95 -0.03 4.85
C LEU A 317 13.44 -0.28 5.01
N THR A 318 13.04 -1.53 4.93
CA THR A 318 11.63 -1.90 5.12
C THR A 318 11.47 -2.80 6.33
N ILE A 319 10.54 -2.41 7.23
CA ILE A 319 9.97 -3.32 8.22
C ILE A 319 8.55 -3.68 7.78
N GLY A 320 8.22 -4.96 7.75
CA GLY A 320 6.91 -5.34 7.23
C GLY A 320 6.58 -6.81 7.33
N THR A 321 5.34 -7.12 6.96
CA THR A 321 4.87 -8.49 6.74
C THR A 321 5.32 -9.00 5.38
N LEU A 322 5.59 -10.30 5.28
CA LEU A 322 5.80 -11.00 4.00
C LEU A 322 4.46 -11.09 3.26
N ASP A 323 4.11 -10.03 2.56
CA ASP A 323 2.84 -9.85 1.87
C ASP A 323 3.02 -8.94 0.64
N GLY A 324 2.17 -9.10 -0.37
CA GLY A 324 2.21 -8.29 -1.58
C GLY A 324 3.54 -8.41 -2.31
N ALA A 325 4.20 -7.27 -2.52
CA ALA A 325 5.50 -7.16 -3.17
C ALA A 325 6.65 -6.82 -2.19
N ASN A 326 6.44 -7.02 -0.89
CA ASN A 326 7.47 -6.80 0.13
C ASN A 326 8.54 -7.87 0.08
#